data_1bf46402f7f78eeb7c0c4222b25c95a8
#
_entry.id   1bf46402f7f78eeb7c0c4222b25c95a8
#
_cell.length_a   1.000
_cell.length_b   1.000
_cell.length_c   1.000
_cell.angle_alpha   90.00
_cell.angle_beta   90.00
_cell.angle_gamma   90.00
#
_symmetry.space_group_name_H-M   'P 1'
#
loop_
_entity.id
_entity.type
_entity.pdbx_description
1 polymer ?
#
loop_
_entity_poly.entity_id
_entity_poly.type
_entity_poly.pdbx_seq_one_letter_code
_entity_poly.pdbx_strand_id
1 'polypeptide(L)'
;MIVIGLISKFSPSQIAEYFIEASKEMMFGALIIGLSYGIPVVMEKAKIIDTIVYSLATMLEGFHGIISAIGMLFVQNIINIFIPSGGGQALVTVPILAPVGEMVGISRQLTILIYQFGDGYSNIFWPTSVFTMCGIMRMPINKWYRFVSPLFGIIFVVEIIMIIIAVLINY
;
A
#
# COMPACT_ATOMS: atom_id res chain seq x y z
N MET A 1 10.82 -20.00 11.32
CA MET A 1 11.72 -19.97 12.50
C MET A 1 12.06 -21.35 13.02
N ILE A 2 11.10 -22.21 13.42
CA ILE A 2 11.34 -23.56 13.94
C ILE A 2 12.16 -24.42 12.97
N VAL A 3 11.75 -24.52 11.70
CA VAL A 3 12.46 -25.32 10.68
C VAL A 3 13.91 -24.85 10.49
N ILE A 4 14.12 -23.52 10.41
CA ILE A 4 15.47 -22.95 10.27
C ILE A 4 16.31 -23.23 11.52
N GLY A 5 15.72 -23.10 12.71
CA GLY A 5 16.39 -23.41 13.97
C GLY A 5 16.83 -24.88 14.06
N LEU A 6 15.96 -25.80 13.64
CA LEU A 6 16.30 -27.25 13.60
C LEU A 6 17.40 -27.57 12.58
N ILE A 7 17.35 -26.97 11.39
CA ILE A 7 18.41 -27.14 10.37
C ILE A 7 19.74 -26.57 10.88
N SER A 8 19.69 -25.47 11.63
CA SER A 8 20.87 -24.85 12.25
C SER A 8 21.34 -25.56 13.53
N LYS A 9 20.72 -26.69 13.88
CA LYS A 9 21.04 -27.51 15.07
C LYS A 9 20.89 -26.77 16.41
N PHE A 10 20.00 -25.78 16.49
CA PHE A 10 19.67 -25.14 17.76
C PHE A 10 18.81 -26.07 18.61
N SER A 11 19.04 -26.03 19.93
CA SER A 11 18.18 -26.72 20.87
C SER A 11 16.79 -26.06 20.95
N PRO A 12 15.73 -26.79 21.35
CA PRO A 12 14.39 -26.19 21.50
C PRO A 12 14.39 -24.99 22.45
N SER A 13 15.23 -25.01 23.49
CA SER A 13 15.37 -23.88 24.44
C SER A 13 15.96 -22.64 23.76
N GLN A 14 17.01 -22.80 22.97
CA GLN A 14 17.60 -21.70 22.21
C GLN A 14 16.62 -21.12 21.18
N ILE A 15 15.84 -21.97 20.52
CA ILE A 15 14.80 -21.50 19.58
C ILE A 15 13.74 -20.66 20.32
N ALA A 16 13.36 -21.08 21.52
CA ALA A 16 12.39 -20.33 22.35
C ALA A 16 12.97 -18.99 22.82
N GLU A 17 14.24 -18.95 23.27
CA GLU A 17 14.91 -17.70 23.67
C GLU A 17 15.00 -16.69 22.52
N TYR A 18 15.48 -17.13 21.36
CA TYR A 18 15.54 -16.27 20.16
C TYR A 18 14.15 -15.78 19.72
N PHE A 19 13.10 -16.60 19.88
CA PHE A 19 11.73 -16.19 19.60
C PHE A 19 11.28 -15.06 20.54
N ILE A 20 11.53 -15.20 21.83
CA ILE A 20 11.17 -14.20 22.84
C ILE A 20 11.94 -12.90 22.59
N GLU A 21 13.24 -12.98 22.29
CA GLU A 21 14.07 -11.81 21.99
C GLU A 21 13.58 -11.08 20.75
N ALA A 22 13.36 -11.79 19.64
CA ALA A 22 12.78 -11.21 18.42
C ALA A 22 11.40 -10.61 18.66
N SER A 23 10.55 -11.23 19.47
CA SER A 23 9.23 -10.72 19.82
C SER A 23 9.30 -9.39 20.59
N LYS A 24 10.26 -9.26 21.50
CA LYS A 24 10.49 -8.00 22.23
C LYS A 24 10.90 -6.87 21.28
N GLU A 25 11.76 -7.17 20.31
CA GLU A 25 12.17 -6.18 19.30
C GLU A 25 11.02 -5.74 18.40
N MET A 26 10.11 -6.65 18.06
CA MET A 26 8.93 -6.35 17.24
C MET A 26 7.80 -5.65 18.00
N MET A 27 7.83 -5.62 19.33
CA MET A 27 6.74 -5.03 20.15
C MET A 27 6.47 -3.58 19.79
N PHE A 28 7.52 -2.78 19.60
CA PHE A 28 7.39 -1.37 19.23
C PHE A 28 6.69 -1.21 17.87
N GLY A 29 7.08 -2.01 16.87
CA GLY A 29 6.41 -2.03 15.56
C GLY A 29 4.95 -2.44 15.66
N ALA A 30 4.63 -3.47 16.45
CA ALA A 30 3.26 -3.93 16.67
C ALA A 30 2.38 -2.85 17.33
N LEU A 31 2.91 -2.13 18.32
CA LEU A 31 2.20 -1.01 18.96
C LEU A 31 1.93 0.13 17.98
N ILE A 32 2.91 0.51 17.16
CA ILE A 32 2.73 1.55 16.12
C ILE A 32 1.66 1.12 15.12
N ILE A 33 1.70 -0.12 14.63
CA ILE A 33 0.68 -0.66 13.73
C ILE A 33 -0.70 -0.57 14.37
N GLY A 34 -0.83 -1.03 15.62
CA GLY A 34 -2.10 -0.99 16.35
C GLY A 34 -2.66 0.43 16.51
N LEU A 35 -1.81 1.39 16.87
CA LEU A 35 -2.21 2.80 16.99
C LEU A 35 -2.57 3.41 15.64
N SER A 36 -1.78 3.15 14.60
CA SER A 36 -2.00 3.66 13.24
C SER A 36 -3.29 3.12 12.64
N TYR A 37 -3.67 1.88 12.98
CA TYR A 37 -4.93 1.28 12.53
C TYR A 37 -6.17 1.96 13.14
N GLY A 38 -6.02 2.70 14.21
CA GLY A 38 -7.09 3.54 14.77
C GLY A 38 -7.58 4.63 13.81
N ILE A 39 -6.70 5.18 12.96
CA ILE A 39 -7.06 6.23 12.01
C ILE A 39 -8.08 5.74 10.97
N PRO A 40 -7.83 4.66 10.20
CA PRO A 40 -8.81 4.10 9.28
C PRO A 40 -10.13 3.75 9.95
N VAL A 41 -10.10 3.15 11.15
CA VAL A 41 -11.32 2.77 11.88
C VAL A 41 -12.19 3.99 12.21
N VAL A 42 -11.58 5.09 12.66
CA VAL A 42 -12.32 6.34 12.93
C VAL A 42 -12.89 6.94 11.66
N MET A 43 -12.09 6.97 10.59
CA MET A 43 -12.52 7.51 9.28
C MET A 43 -13.66 6.69 8.67
N GLU A 44 -13.62 5.37 8.80
CA GLU A 44 -14.68 4.46 8.34
C GLU A 44 -15.98 4.70 9.10
N LYS A 45 -15.93 4.72 10.45
CA LYS A 45 -17.11 5.01 11.30
C LYS A 45 -17.70 6.39 11.03
N ALA A 46 -16.88 7.37 10.71
CA ALA A 46 -17.30 8.72 10.37
C ALA A 46 -17.75 8.85 8.89
N LYS A 47 -17.67 7.78 8.09
CA LYS A 47 -17.95 7.76 6.63
C LYS A 47 -17.12 8.77 5.83
N ILE A 48 -15.97 9.15 6.33
CA ILE A 48 -15.05 10.10 5.68
C ILE A 48 -14.36 9.43 4.48
N ILE A 49 -14.01 8.15 4.60
CA ILE A 49 -13.31 7.39 3.56
C ILE A 49 -14.18 7.35 2.29
N ASP A 50 -15.44 6.97 2.41
CA ASP A 50 -16.36 6.89 1.27
C ASP A 50 -16.47 8.25 0.55
N THR A 51 -16.53 9.34 1.31
CA THR A 51 -16.59 10.70 0.78
C THR A 51 -15.32 11.07 0.02
N ILE A 52 -14.14 10.73 0.56
CA ILE A 52 -12.85 10.98 -0.09
C ILE A 52 -12.76 10.19 -1.41
N VAL A 53 -13.04 8.89 -1.36
CA VAL A 53 -12.94 8.02 -2.55
C VAL A 53 -13.93 8.48 -3.62
N TYR A 54 -15.17 8.79 -3.24
CA TYR A 54 -16.17 9.29 -4.18
C TYR A 54 -15.75 10.62 -4.81
N SER A 55 -15.27 11.57 -4.02
CA SER A 55 -14.80 12.87 -4.52
C SER A 55 -13.63 12.73 -5.49
N LEU A 56 -12.69 11.84 -5.19
CA LEU A 56 -11.55 11.56 -6.07
C LEU A 56 -11.99 10.83 -7.34
N ALA A 57 -12.98 9.93 -7.25
CA ALA A 57 -13.54 9.23 -8.40
C ALA A 57 -14.26 10.18 -9.36
N THR A 58 -15.08 11.10 -8.84
CA THR A 58 -15.82 12.08 -9.67
C THR A 58 -14.88 13.05 -10.40
N MET A 59 -13.70 13.33 -9.87
CA MET A 59 -12.69 14.11 -10.58
C MET A 59 -12.17 13.42 -11.85
N LEU A 60 -12.29 12.10 -11.95
CA LEU A 60 -11.83 11.32 -13.10
C LEU A 60 -12.88 11.23 -14.20
N GLU A 61 -14.17 11.50 -13.93
CA GLU A 61 -15.27 11.39 -14.91
C GLU A 61 -15.09 12.33 -16.12
N GLY A 62 -14.31 13.40 -15.96
CA GLY A 62 -14.02 14.36 -17.05
C GLY A 62 -12.93 13.92 -18.03
N PHE A 63 -12.24 12.80 -17.74
CA PHE A 63 -11.12 12.31 -18.54
C PHE A 63 -11.43 10.92 -19.09
N HIS A 64 -10.75 10.50 -20.16
CA HIS A 64 -10.92 9.19 -20.77
C HIS A 64 -9.58 8.49 -21.03
N GLY A 65 -9.60 7.16 -21.02
CA GLY A 65 -8.46 6.34 -21.40
C GLY A 65 -7.23 6.50 -20.49
N ILE A 66 -6.09 6.78 -21.10
CA ILE A 66 -4.78 6.82 -20.41
C ILE A 66 -4.75 7.85 -19.27
N ILE A 67 -5.36 9.03 -19.46
CA ILE A 67 -5.36 10.09 -18.44
C ILE A 67 -6.13 9.63 -17.19
N SER A 68 -7.28 9.00 -17.38
CA SER A 68 -8.06 8.45 -16.28
C SER A 68 -7.34 7.31 -15.56
N ALA A 69 -6.65 6.43 -16.31
CA ALA A 69 -5.88 5.34 -15.74
C ALA A 69 -4.73 5.85 -14.86
N ILE A 70 -3.98 6.86 -15.33
CA ILE A 70 -2.93 7.52 -14.54
C ILE A 70 -3.54 8.25 -13.34
N GLY A 71 -4.67 8.94 -13.53
CA GLY A 71 -5.40 9.60 -12.44
C GLY A 71 -5.83 8.62 -11.37
N MET A 72 -6.34 7.45 -11.75
CA MET A 72 -6.68 6.38 -10.80
C MET A 72 -5.46 5.90 -10.00
N LEU A 73 -4.27 5.78 -10.63
CA LEU A 73 -3.05 5.44 -9.93
C LEU A 73 -2.74 6.47 -8.82
N PHE A 74 -2.82 7.76 -9.14
CA PHE A 74 -2.63 8.83 -8.14
C PHE A 74 -3.67 8.75 -7.03
N VAL A 75 -4.94 8.52 -7.36
CA VAL A 75 -6.02 8.35 -6.38
C VAL A 75 -5.71 7.21 -5.41
N GLN A 76 -5.31 6.05 -5.93
CA GLN A 76 -4.96 4.90 -5.09
C GLN A 76 -3.76 5.19 -4.18
N ASN A 77 -2.73 5.88 -4.70
CA ASN A 77 -1.60 6.32 -3.88
C ASN A 77 -2.00 7.25 -2.74
N ILE A 78 -2.89 8.22 -2.99
CA ILE A 78 -3.36 9.15 -1.96
C ILE A 78 -4.18 8.40 -0.91
N ILE A 79 -5.08 7.50 -1.33
CA ILE A 79 -5.91 6.71 -0.42
C ILE A 79 -5.04 5.82 0.47
N ASN A 80 -3.94 5.28 -0.05
CA ASN A 80 -3.02 4.45 0.72
C ASN A 80 -2.37 5.19 1.91
N ILE A 81 -2.28 6.53 1.88
CA ILE A 81 -1.86 7.31 3.07
C ILE A 81 -2.78 7.03 4.26
N PHE A 82 -4.08 6.90 3.99
CA PHE A 82 -5.11 6.77 5.01
C PHE A 82 -5.42 5.30 5.32
N ILE A 83 -5.33 4.43 4.32
CA ILE A 83 -5.65 3.00 4.44
C ILE A 83 -4.41 2.18 3.99
N PRO A 84 -3.36 2.07 4.82
CA PRO A 84 -2.13 1.35 4.47
C PRO A 84 -2.32 -0.18 4.60
N SER A 85 -3.32 -0.70 3.93
CA SER A 85 -3.71 -2.11 4.00
C SER A 85 -4.29 -2.55 2.67
N GLY A 86 -3.59 -3.43 1.95
CA GLY A 86 -4.02 -3.90 0.64
C GLY A 86 -5.46 -4.41 0.63
N GLY A 87 -5.81 -5.36 1.50
CA GLY A 87 -7.18 -5.86 1.59
C GLY A 87 -8.20 -4.79 2.01
N GLY A 88 -7.85 -3.96 3.01
CA GLY A 88 -8.71 -2.87 3.49
C GLY A 88 -8.97 -1.82 2.41
N GLN A 89 -7.93 -1.36 1.72
CA GLN A 89 -8.06 -0.40 0.63
C GLN A 89 -8.87 -0.98 -0.52
N ALA A 90 -8.65 -2.25 -0.91
CA ALA A 90 -9.41 -2.91 -1.97
C ALA A 90 -10.91 -2.93 -1.68
N LEU A 91 -11.30 -3.30 -0.46
CA LEU A 91 -12.71 -3.39 -0.05
C LEU A 91 -13.44 -2.06 -0.19
N VAL A 92 -12.75 -0.95 0.01
CA VAL A 92 -13.36 0.39 -0.08
C VAL A 92 -13.26 0.96 -1.49
N THR A 93 -12.10 0.86 -2.15
CA THR A 93 -11.85 1.58 -3.39
C THR A 93 -12.32 0.84 -4.63
N VAL A 94 -12.15 -0.48 -4.68
CA VAL A 94 -12.48 -1.26 -5.89
C VAL A 94 -13.98 -1.21 -6.24
N PRO A 95 -14.93 -1.34 -5.28
CA PRO A 95 -16.35 -1.23 -5.60
C PRO A 95 -16.77 0.12 -6.20
N ILE A 96 -16.03 1.19 -5.90
CA ILE A 96 -16.31 2.54 -6.39
C ILE A 96 -15.55 2.78 -7.71
N LEU A 97 -14.26 2.49 -7.75
CA LEU A 97 -13.41 2.81 -8.89
C LEU A 97 -13.57 1.85 -10.08
N ALA A 98 -14.03 0.61 -9.86
CA ALA A 98 -14.25 -0.29 -10.97
C ALA A 98 -15.40 0.15 -11.90
N PRO A 99 -16.59 0.53 -11.39
CA PRO A 99 -17.64 1.14 -12.22
C PRO A 99 -17.20 2.45 -12.88
N VAL A 100 -16.47 3.33 -12.15
CA VAL A 100 -15.95 4.58 -12.72
C VAL A 100 -14.95 4.27 -13.84
N GLY A 101 -14.09 3.28 -13.67
CA GLY A 101 -13.15 2.81 -14.71
C GLY A 101 -13.88 2.41 -15.99
N GLU A 102 -14.94 1.60 -15.87
CA GLU A 102 -15.75 1.20 -17.03
C GLU A 102 -16.37 2.39 -17.75
N MET A 103 -16.87 3.38 -17.00
CA MET A 103 -17.46 4.60 -17.59
C MET A 103 -16.44 5.41 -18.39
N VAL A 104 -15.16 5.41 -18.00
CA VAL A 104 -14.08 6.13 -18.69
C VAL A 104 -13.28 5.26 -19.66
N GLY A 105 -13.78 4.04 -19.95
CA GLY A 105 -13.19 3.11 -20.95
C GLY A 105 -12.02 2.30 -20.42
N ILE A 106 -11.94 2.06 -19.11
CA ILE A 106 -10.93 1.22 -18.46
C ILE A 106 -11.58 -0.09 -18.01
N SER A 107 -10.97 -1.23 -18.35
CA SER A 107 -11.48 -2.53 -17.93
C SER A 107 -11.40 -2.70 -16.40
N ARG A 108 -12.25 -3.55 -15.82
CA ARG A 108 -12.16 -3.91 -14.39
C ARG A 108 -10.83 -4.51 -14.04
N GLN A 109 -10.26 -5.31 -14.94
CA GLN A 109 -8.98 -5.94 -14.71
C GLN A 109 -7.86 -4.91 -14.64
N LEU A 110 -7.86 -3.93 -15.54
CA LEU A 110 -6.91 -2.83 -15.50
C LEU A 110 -7.11 -1.94 -14.26
N THR A 111 -8.35 -1.71 -13.83
CA THR A 111 -8.63 -0.99 -12.58
C THR A 111 -8.02 -1.72 -11.36
N ILE A 112 -8.12 -3.05 -11.30
CA ILE A 112 -7.49 -3.86 -10.24
C ILE A 112 -5.96 -3.80 -10.32
N LEU A 113 -5.38 -3.82 -11.52
CA LEU A 113 -3.94 -3.67 -11.71
C LEU A 113 -3.46 -2.30 -11.23
N ILE A 114 -4.18 -1.23 -11.57
CA ILE A 114 -3.90 0.14 -11.13
C ILE A 114 -3.99 0.24 -9.60
N TYR A 115 -5.02 -0.39 -8.99
CA TYR A 115 -5.13 -0.49 -7.55
C TYR A 115 -3.90 -1.16 -6.93
N GLN A 116 -3.50 -2.32 -7.45
CA GLN A 116 -2.34 -3.08 -6.98
C GLN A 116 -1.03 -2.27 -7.06
N PHE A 117 -0.85 -1.53 -8.14
CA PHE A 117 0.29 -0.64 -8.29
C PHE A 117 0.24 0.48 -7.25
N GLY A 118 -0.89 1.19 -7.15
CA GLY A 118 -1.05 2.30 -6.23
C GLY A 118 -0.90 1.93 -4.76
N ASP A 119 -1.40 0.77 -4.34
CA ASP A 119 -1.24 0.27 -2.96
C ASP A 119 0.15 -0.33 -2.73
N GLY A 120 0.60 -1.20 -3.63
CA GLY A 120 1.74 -2.08 -3.38
C GLY A 120 3.04 -1.33 -3.10
N TYR A 121 3.46 -0.44 -4.00
CA TYR A 121 4.74 0.23 -3.86
C TYR A 121 4.69 1.45 -2.93
N SER A 122 3.54 2.09 -2.79
CA SER A 122 3.40 3.31 -1.97
C SER A 122 3.62 3.04 -0.48
N ASN A 123 3.42 1.80 -0.04
CA ASN A 123 3.69 1.37 1.33
C ASN A 123 5.18 1.49 1.74
N ILE A 124 6.13 1.49 0.80
CA ILE A 124 7.55 1.72 1.12
C ILE A 124 7.87 3.20 1.33
N PHE A 125 6.96 4.10 0.98
CA PHE A 125 7.16 5.54 1.02
C PHE A 125 6.31 6.25 2.08
N TRP A 126 5.05 5.82 2.28
CA TRP A 126 4.16 6.50 3.22
C TRP A 126 4.56 6.27 4.68
N PRO A 127 4.47 7.32 5.52
CA PRO A 127 4.96 7.29 6.90
C PRO A 127 4.43 6.14 7.73
N THR A 128 3.16 5.77 7.55
CA THR A 128 2.49 4.70 8.29
C THR A 128 3.24 3.38 8.28
N SER A 129 3.71 2.95 7.10
CA SER A 129 4.50 1.72 6.95
C SER A 129 5.98 1.95 7.23
N VAL A 130 6.52 3.12 6.82
CA VAL A 130 7.94 3.45 6.97
C VAL A 130 8.36 3.53 8.44
N PHE A 131 7.54 4.11 9.32
CA PHE A 131 7.83 4.15 10.76
C PHE A 131 8.00 2.76 11.34
N THR A 132 7.12 1.84 10.97
CA THR A 132 7.20 0.44 11.42
C THR A 132 8.45 -0.25 10.90
N MET A 133 8.73 -0.13 9.58
CA MET A 133 9.92 -0.74 8.98
C MET A 133 11.22 -0.18 9.58
N CYS A 134 11.33 1.14 9.70
CA CYS A 134 12.51 1.77 10.30
C CYS A 134 12.67 1.39 11.77
N GLY A 135 11.57 1.26 12.52
CA GLY A 135 11.60 0.81 13.91
C GLY A 135 12.13 -0.62 14.05
N ILE A 136 11.66 -1.55 13.22
CA ILE A 136 12.14 -2.95 13.22
C ILE A 136 13.60 -3.03 12.79
N MET A 137 14.00 -2.28 11.75
CA MET A 137 15.38 -2.26 11.24
C MET A 137 16.33 -1.42 12.10
N ARG A 138 15.85 -0.74 13.14
CA ARG A 138 16.63 0.20 13.96
C ARG A 138 17.37 1.24 13.11
N MET A 139 16.75 1.67 12.00
CA MET A 139 17.35 2.60 11.06
C MET A 139 16.69 3.96 11.16
N PRO A 140 17.47 5.07 11.15
CA PRO A 140 16.89 6.41 11.15
C PRO A 140 16.14 6.70 9.85
N ILE A 141 14.95 7.29 9.99
CA ILE A 141 13.99 7.57 8.90
C ILE A 141 14.61 8.37 7.76
N ASN A 142 15.46 9.33 8.08
CA ASN A 142 16.14 10.16 7.08
C ASN A 142 17.06 9.34 6.14
N LYS A 143 17.69 8.27 6.63
CA LYS A 143 18.48 7.35 5.82
C LYS A 143 17.57 6.54 4.91
N TRP A 144 16.42 6.09 5.42
CA TRP A 144 15.43 5.39 4.62
C TRP A 144 14.96 6.26 3.45
N TYR A 145 14.45 7.45 3.70
CA TYR A 145 13.96 8.32 2.64
C TYR A 145 15.04 8.73 1.64
N ARG A 146 16.26 8.94 2.08
CA ARG A 146 17.38 9.21 1.15
C ARG A 146 17.64 8.06 0.17
N PHE A 147 17.45 6.82 0.62
CA PHE A 147 17.59 5.62 -0.20
C PHE A 147 16.35 5.37 -1.06
N VAL A 148 15.15 5.45 -0.46
CA VAL A 148 13.93 5.00 -1.12
C VAL A 148 13.36 6.03 -2.09
N SER A 149 13.58 7.35 -1.88
CA SER A 149 12.98 8.38 -2.74
C SER A 149 13.34 8.26 -4.22
N PRO A 150 14.63 8.06 -4.63
CA PRO A 150 14.94 7.84 -6.03
C PRO A 150 14.36 6.53 -6.56
N LEU A 151 14.35 5.46 -5.76
CA LEU A 151 13.76 4.18 -6.12
C LEU A 151 12.24 4.33 -6.32
N PHE A 152 11.56 5.04 -5.42
CA PHE A 152 10.13 5.33 -5.52
C PHE A 152 9.80 6.06 -6.83
N GLY A 153 10.60 7.07 -7.20
CA GLY A 153 10.42 7.79 -8.45
C GLY A 153 10.60 6.90 -9.70
N ILE A 154 11.60 6.02 -9.68
CA ILE A 154 11.83 5.07 -10.78
C ILE A 154 10.67 4.08 -10.90
N ILE A 155 10.23 3.47 -9.81
CA ILE A 155 9.10 2.53 -9.81
C ILE A 155 7.84 3.23 -10.31
N PHE A 156 7.56 4.44 -9.83
CA PHE A 156 6.39 5.20 -10.27
C PHE A 156 6.37 5.46 -11.78
N VAL A 157 7.53 5.81 -12.37
CA VAL A 157 7.64 5.96 -13.83
C VAL A 157 7.39 4.64 -14.55
N VAL A 158 7.94 3.54 -14.03
CA VAL A 158 7.71 2.20 -14.61
C VAL A 158 6.23 1.82 -14.54
N GLU A 159 5.54 2.08 -13.43
CA GLU A 159 4.11 1.82 -13.30
C GLU A 159 3.27 2.62 -14.28
N ILE A 160 3.58 3.91 -14.47
CA ILE A 160 2.91 4.74 -15.49
C ILE A 160 3.12 4.13 -16.88
N ILE A 161 4.33 3.72 -17.22
CA ILE A 161 4.62 3.10 -18.51
C ILE A 161 3.81 1.81 -18.68
N MET A 162 3.80 0.96 -17.67
CA MET A 162 3.04 -0.30 -17.70
C MET A 162 1.54 -0.08 -17.82
N ILE A 163 0.99 0.93 -17.15
CA ILE A 163 -0.43 1.30 -17.28
C ILE A 163 -0.73 1.81 -18.69
N ILE A 164 0.13 2.64 -19.27
CA ILE A 164 -0.04 3.11 -20.64
C ILE A 164 -0.05 1.94 -21.62
N ILE A 165 0.88 1.00 -21.48
CA ILE A 165 0.93 -0.22 -22.31
C ILE A 165 -0.36 -1.03 -22.10
N ALA A 166 -0.79 -1.24 -20.87
CA ALA A 166 -1.99 -2.01 -20.56
C ALA A 166 -3.27 -1.39 -21.17
N VAL A 167 -3.40 -0.05 -21.16
CA VAL A 167 -4.49 0.65 -21.85
C VAL A 167 -4.42 0.44 -23.35
N LEU A 168 -3.22 0.55 -23.97
CA LEU A 168 -3.07 0.42 -25.41
C LEU A 168 -3.34 -1.00 -25.95
N ILE A 169 -3.08 -2.03 -25.15
CA ILE A 169 -3.36 -3.43 -25.51
C ILE A 169 -4.77 -3.87 -25.11
N ASN A 170 -5.59 -2.99 -24.53
CA ASN A 170 -6.93 -3.29 -23.98
C ASN A 170 -6.91 -4.45 -22.95
N TYR A 171 -5.97 -4.40 -22.03
CA TYR A 171 -5.79 -5.41 -20.97
C TYR A 171 -7.00 -5.54 -20.06
#